data_570847d9c936819bc33ca236cbf51918
#
_entry.id   570847d9c936819bc33ca236cbf51918
#
_cell.length_a   1.000
_cell.length_b   1.000
_cell.length_c   1.000
_cell.angle_alpha   90.00
_cell.angle_beta   90.00
_cell.angle_gamma   90.00
#
_symmetry.space_group_name_H-M   'P 1'
#
loop_
_entity.id
_entity.type
_entity.pdbx_description
1 polymer ?
#
loop_
_entity_poly.entity_id
_entity_poly.type
_entity_poly.pdbx_seq_one_letter_code
_entity_poly.pdbx_strand_id
1 'polypeptide(L)'
;MGGPNQAKIDQERFKWLEYYKLNFEGTWYTRIIDKLILRTHAEFGFLGAYNPDRGNIPFERYFLGGDGLQQYAMDGRETIALRGYENQSLSSRDGSTVYNKFSLELRYPITLKPSASIYALSFLEAGNGYDNFREFNPFNSKRSAGFGIRIFMPAFGLLGIDFGYGFDSEVPNDLNPNGWETHFIIGQQF
;
A
#
# COMPACT_ATOMS: atom_id res chain seq x y z
N MET A 1 -27.41 -2.20 -3.45
CA MET A 1 -27.59 -3.41 -4.29
C MET A 1 -28.21 -2.96 -5.59
N GLY A 2 -27.42 -2.92 -6.68
CA GLY A 2 -27.94 -2.58 -8.02
C GLY A 2 -28.81 -3.71 -8.52
N GLY A 3 -29.99 -3.39 -9.07
CA GLY A 3 -30.90 -4.38 -9.68
C GLY A 3 -30.30 -4.97 -10.97
N PRO A 4 -30.88 -6.02 -11.53
CA PRO A 4 -30.38 -6.70 -12.73
C PRO A 4 -30.25 -5.78 -13.97
N ASN A 5 -30.95 -4.65 -14.00
CA ASN A 5 -30.78 -3.63 -15.03
C ASN A 5 -29.48 -2.83 -14.89
N GLN A 6 -29.03 -2.59 -13.65
CA GLN A 6 -27.77 -1.86 -13.40
C GLN A 6 -26.56 -2.68 -13.88
N ALA A 7 -26.54 -3.99 -13.61
CA ALA A 7 -25.47 -4.87 -14.08
C ALA A 7 -25.38 -4.94 -15.62
N LYS A 8 -26.49 -4.88 -16.34
CA LYS A 8 -26.51 -4.84 -17.81
C LYS A 8 -25.99 -3.49 -18.33
N ILE A 9 -26.39 -2.39 -17.71
CA ILE A 9 -25.93 -1.04 -18.05
C ILE A 9 -24.43 -0.95 -17.84
N ASP A 10 -23.92 -1.45 -16.72
CA ASP A 10 -22.49 -1.46 -16.43
C ASP A 10 -21.71 -2.37 -17.40
N GLN A 11 -22.27 -3.52 -17.77
CA GLN A 11 -21.68 -4.42 -18.74
C GLN A 11 -21.57 -3.81 -20.16
N GLU A 12 -22.57 -3.04 -20.59
CA GLU A 12 -22.52 -2.29 -21.84
C GLU A 12 -21.58 -1.09 -21.75
N ARG A 13 -21.59 -0.37 -20.63
CA ARG A 13 -20.76 0.81 -20.37
C ARG A 13 -19.26 0.47 -20.38
N PHE A 14 -18.88 -0.67 -19.81
CA PHE A 14 -17.49 -1.12 -19.71
C PHE A 14 -17.11 -2.19 -20.76
N LYS A 15 -17.88 -2.35 -21.82
CA LYS A 15 -17.60 -3.29 -22.90
C LYS A 15 -16.26 -3.01 -23.63
N TRP A 16 -15.86 -1.73 -23.69
CA TRP A 16 -14.56 -1.28 -24.16
C TRP A 16 -13.89 -0.52 -23.03
N LEU A 17 -12.87 -1.12 -22.42
CA LEU A 17 -12.10 -0.52 -21.34
C LEU A 17 -11.16 0.54 -21.92
N GLU A 18 -11.47 1.81 -21.67
CA GLU A 18 -10.67 2.95 -22.08
C GLU A 18 -10.13 3.65 -20.83
N TYR A 19 -8.97 3.23 -20.34
CA TYR A 19 -8.34 3.82 -19.16
C TYR A 19 -6.83 3.93 -19.36
N TYR A 20 -6.22 4.76 -18.54
CA TYR A 20 -4.78 4.79 -18.36
C TYR A 20 -4.45 4.60 -16.88
N LYS A 21 -3.38 3.86 -16.62
CA LYS A 21 -2.86 3.61 -15.29
C LYS A 21 -1.36 3.88 -15.30
N LEU A 22 -0.91 4.78 -14.43
CA LEU A 22 0.48 5.18 -14.32
C LEU A 22 0.93 4.91 -12.88
N ASN A 23 1.94 4.06 -12.73
CA ASN A 23 2.55 3.76 -11.45
C ASN A 23 4.01 4.21 -11.50
N PHE A 24 4.41 4.97 -10.50
CA PHE A 24 5.78 5.40 -10.30
C PHE A 24 6.26 4.88 -8.97
N GLU A 25 7.38 4.17 -8.99
CA GLU A 25 8.00 3.63 -7.80
C GLU A 25 9.49 3.93 -7.81
N GLY A 26 10.01 4.34 -6.67
CA GLY A 26 11.44 4.58 -6.50
C GLY A 26 11.93 4.10 -5.14
N THR A 27 13.03 3.34 -5.15
CA THR A 27 13.67 2.85 -3.92
C THR A 27 15.15 3.18 -3.92
N TRP A 28 15.63 3.79 -2.83
CA TRP A 28 17.03 4.11 -2.62
C TRP A 28 17.53 3.49 -1.33
N TYR A 29 18.75 2.97 -1.38
CA TYR A 29 19.43 2.40 -0.23
C TYR A 29 20.68 3.21 0.07
N THR A 30 20.77 3.74 1.28
CA THR A 30 21.92 4.51 1.73
C THR A 30 22.50 3.87 2.99
N ARG A 31 23.78 3.52 2.97
CA ARG A 31 24.49 3.06 4.17
C ARG A 31 24.81 4.28 5.02
N ILE A 32 24.28 4.33 6.25
CA ILE A 32 24.52 5.44 7.17
C ILE A 32 25.82 5.20 7.95
N ILE A 33 25.89 4.11 8.68
CA ILE A 33 27.06 3.73 9.50
C ILE A 33 27.15 2.20 9.48
N ASP A 34 28.37 1.67 9.27
CA ASP A 34 28.69 0.24 9.29
C ASP A 34 27.63 -0.63 8.58
N LYS A 35 26.80 -1.32 9.34
CA LYS A 35 25.75 -2.22 8.84
C LYS A 35 24.38 -1.58 8.80
N LEU A 36 24.23 -0.34 9.26
CA LEU A 36 22.94 0.36 9.29
C LEU A 36 22.62 0.93 7.92
N ILE A 37 21.50 0.50 7.34
CA ILE A 37 21.03 0.88 6.01
C ILE A 37 19.71 1.64 6.15
N LEU A 38 19.64 2.80 5.54
CA LEU A 38 18.41 3.53 5.31
C LEU A 38 17.85 3.13 3.93
N ARG A 39 16.65 2.62 3.90
CA ARG A 39 15.83 2.48 2.69
C ARG A 39 14.85 3.63 2.63
N THR A 40 14.90 4.40 1.58
CA THR A 40 13.89 5.41 1.25
C THR A 40 13.08 4.90 0.07
N HIS A 41 11.77 4.95 0.17
CA HIS A 41 10.87 4.45 -0.86
C HIS A 41 9.72 5.42 -1.08
N ALA A 42 9.35 5.63 -2.34
CA ALA A 42 8.22 6.47 -2.72
C ALA A 42 7.44 5.79 -3.85
N GLU A 43 6.14 5.78 -3.72
CA GLU A 43 5.20 5.24 -4.70
C GLU A 43 4.10 6.26 -5.01
N PHE A 44 3.69 6.32 -6.27
CA PHE A 44 2.56 7.10 -6.74
C PHE A 44 1.81 6.32 -7.81
N GLY A 45 0.50 6.28 -7.70
CA GLY A 45 -0.35 5.67 -8.71
C GLY A 45 -1.46 6.61 -9.16
N PHE A 46 -1.73 6.59 -10.44
CA PHE A 46 -2.76 7.40 -11.08
C PHE A 46 -3.57 6.53 -12.04
N LEU A 47 -4.87 6.49 -11.82
CA LEU A 47 -5.84 5.81 -12.67
C LEU A 47 -6.82 6.85 -13.22
N GLY A 48 -7.00 6.86 -14.52
CA GLY A 48 -7.98 7.74 -15.15
C GLY A 48 -8.62 7.12 -16.38
N ALA A 49 -9.73 7.69 -16.81
CA ALA A 49 -10.44 7.30 -18.02
C ALA A 49 -10.20 8.31 -19.14
N TYR A 50 -10.00 7.81 -20.37
CA TYR A 50 -9.92 8.69 -21.55
C TYR A 50 -11.26 9.35 -21.87
N ASN A 51 -12.37 8.66 -21.53
CA ASN A 51 -13.72 9.19 -21.74
C ASN A 51 -14.38 9.55 -20.40
N PRO A 52 -14.51 10.85 -20.08
CA PRO A 52 -15.11 11.31 -18.82
C PRO A 52 -16.56 10.87 -18.63
N ASP A 53 -17.33 10.68 -19.70
CA ASP A 53 -18.73 10.28 -19.63
C ASP A 53 -18.90 8.83 -19.15
N ARG A 54 -17.90 8.00 -19.38
CA ARG A 54 -17.87 6.61 -18.90
C ARG A 54 -17.39 6.52 -17.46
N GLY A 55 -16.56 7.47 -17.02
CA GLY A 55 -15.93 7.50 -15.70
C GLY A 55 -14.85 6.44 -15.51
N ASN A 56 -14.29 6.40 -14.29
CA ASN A 56 -13.23 5.46 -13.96
C ASN A 56 -13.77 4.04 -13.86
N ILE A 57 -12.97 3.08 -14.33
CA ILE A 57 -13.31 1.67 -14.23
C ILE A 57 -13.32 1.20 -12.77
N PRO A 58 -14.23 0.27 -12.40
CA PRO A 58 -14.30 -0.23 -11.02
C PRO A 58 -13.20 -1.25 -10.66
N PHE A 59 -12.53 -1.77 -11.67
CA PHE A 59 -11.54 -2.85 -11.48
C PHE A 59 -10.16 -2.31 -11.35
N GLU A 60 -9.29 -1.99 -11.33
CA GLU A 60 -7.92 -1.45 -11.34
C GLU A 60 -7.69 -0.35 -10.30
N ARG A 61 -8.65 -0.17 -9.39
CA ARG A 61 -8.51 0.82 -8.33
C ARG A 61 -7.54 0.37 -7.24
N TYR A 62 -6.99 1.35 -6.54
CA TYR A 62 -6.03 1.14 -5.47
C TYR A 62 -6.73 1.06 -4.12
N PHE A 63 -6.29 0.11 -3.30
CA PHE A 63 -6.79 -0.07 -1.93
C PHE A 63 -5.62 0.05 -0.96
N LEU A 64 -5.65 1.06 -0.09
CA LEU A 64 -4.56 1.36 0.83
C LEU A 64 -4.86 0.87 2.24
N GLY A 65 -3.80 0.45 2.92
CA GLY A 65 -3.80 0.03 4.32
C GLY A 65 -3.35 -1.41 4.50
N GLY A 66 -2.86 -1.72 5.70
CA GLY A 66 -2.50 -3.06 6.12
C GLY A 66 -1.16 -3.57 5.64
N ASP A 67 -1.07 -4.88 5.55
CA ASP A 67 0.15 -5.61 5.19
C ASP A 67 0.29 -5.98 3.71
N GLY A 68 -0.75 -5.73 2.92
CA GLY A 68 -0.78 -6.08 1.50
C GLY A 68 -1.00 -7.57 1.21
N LEU A 69 -1.19 -8.44 2.22
CA LEU A 69 -1.40 -9.86 1.99
C LEU A 69 -2.70 -10.18 1.25
N GLN A 70 -3.65 -9.27 1.27
CA GLN A 70 -4.89 -9.39 0.49
C GLN A 70 -4.72 -9.19 -1.02
N GLN A 71 -3.51 -8.87 -1.51
CA GLN A 71 -3.20 -8.89 -2.95
C GLN A 71 -3.50 -10.23 -3.62
N TYR A 72 -3.61 -11.29 -2.82
CA TYR A 72 -3.99 -12.62 -3.31
C TYR A 72 -5.51 -12.81 -3.48
N ALA A 73 -6.32 -11.78 -3.19
CA ALA A 73 -7.73 -11.80 -3.59
C ALA A 73 -7.80 -11.78 -5.13
N MET A 74 -8.35 -12.85 -5.71
CA MET A 74 -8.44 -13.02 -7.17
C MET A 74 -9.45 -12.07 -7.85
N ASP A 75 -9.76 -10.95 -7.22
CA ASP A 75 -10.74 -9.97 -7.71
C ASP A 75 -10.10 -8.80 -8.48
N GLY A 76 -8.78 -8.83 -8.71
CA GLY A 76 -8.05 -7.82 -9.45
C GLY A 76 -7.78 -6.51 -8.69
N ARG A 77 -8.02 -6.48 -7.37
CA ARG A 77 -7.71 -5.31 -6.54
C ARG A 77 -6.21 -5.16 -6.36
N GLU A 78 -5.71 -3.95 -6.52
CA GLU A 78 -4.33 -3.62 -6.18
C GLU A 78 -4.27 -3.04 -4.76
N THR A 79 -3.67 -3.79 -3.85
CA THR A 79 -3.55 -3.38 -2.45
C THR A 79 -2.18 -2.79 -2.18
N ILE A 80 -2.17 -1.56 -1.70
CA ILE A 80 -0.97 -0.82 -1.32
C ILE A 80 -0.82 -0.91 0.19
N ALA A 81 0.19 -1.64 0.66
CA ALA A 81 0.43 -1.80 2.08
C ALA A 81 0.80 -0.45 2.74
N LEU A 82 0.17 -0.14 3.86
CA LEU A 82 0.53 0.96 4.76
C LEU A 82 0.39 0.46 6.19
N ARG A 83 1.52 0.20 6.82
CA ARG A 83 1.58 -0.41 8.16
C ARG A 83 1.05 0.53 9.24
N GLY A 84 0.43 0.00 10.29
CA GLY A 84 -0.22 0.77 11.34
C GLY A 84 -1.69 1.11 11.05
N TYR A 85 -2.25 0.54 10.00
CA TYR A 85 -3.66 0.66 9.61
C TYR A 85 -4.21 -0.70 9.23
N GLU A 86 -5.52 -0.89 9.37
CA GLU A 86 -6.17 -2.12 8.92
C GLU A 86 -6.13 -2.26 7.40
N ASN A 87 -6.30 -3.49 6.91
CA ASN A 87 -6.28 -3.77 5.48
C ASN A 87 -7.37 -2.98 4.75
N GLN A 88 -6.96 -2.22 3.72
CA GLN A 88 -7.82 -1.41 2.85
C GLN A 88 -8.61 -0.29 3.55
N SER A 89 -8.33 0.01 4.82
CA SER A 89 -9.08 0.99 5.62
C SER A 89 -8.93 2.43 5.17
N LEU A 90 -7.83 2.76 4.49
CA LEU A 90 -7.53 4.13 4.03
C LEU A 90 -8.08 4.45 2.63
N SER A 91 -8.92 3.59 2.10
CA SER A 91 -9.56 3.77 0.80
C SER A 91 -11.07 3.79 0.93
N SER A 92 -11.76 4.47 0.02
CA SER A 92 -13.20 4.36 -0.09
C SER A 92 -13.60 2.91 -0.43
N ARG A 93 -14.86 2.56 -0.23
CA ARG A 93 -15.40 1.22 -0.54
C ARG A 93 -15.13 0.77 -1.98
N ASP A 94 -15.09 1.74 -2.88
CA ASP A 94 -14.87 1.50 -4.30
C ASP A 94 -13.39 1.56 -4.70
N GLY A 95 -12.50 1.84 -3.74
CA GLY A 95 -11.07 2.05 -3.96
C GLY A 95 -10.75 3.45 -4.46
N SER A 96 -9.47 3.81 -4.42
CA SER A 96 -8.92 5.11 -4.82
C SER A 96 -8.46 5.10 -6.29
N THR A 97 -8.51 6.24 -6.96
CA THR A 97 -7.96 6.39 -8.31
C THR A 97 -6.57 7.01 -8.33
N VAL A 98 -6.19 7.64 -7.24
CA VAL A 98 -4.86 8.22 -7.04
C VAL A 98 -4.36 7.82 -5.67
N TYR A 99 -3.09 7.50 -5.56
CA TYR A 99 -2.46 7.32 -4.25
C TYR A 99 -1.04 7.84 -4.22
N ASN A 100 -0.56 8.10 -3.02
CA ASN A 100 0.86 8.29 -2.73
C ASN A 100 1.25 7.51 -1.49
N LYS A 101 2.49 7.04 -1.47
CA LYS A 101 3.11 6.42 -0.30
C LYS A 101 4.57 6.77 -0.23
N PHE A 102 5.01 7.10 0.97
CA PHE A 102 6.41 7.31 1.32
C PHE A 102 6.77 6.38 2.47
N SER A 103 7.96 5.80 2.41
CA SER A 103 8.46 4.94 3.47
C SER A 103 9.95 5.20 3.71
N LEU A 104 10.31 5.34 4.97
CA LEU A 104 11.69 5.37 5.45
C LEU A 104 11.89 4.18 6.38
N GLU A 105 12.86 3.33 6.09
CA GLU A 105 13.18 2.18 6.93
C GLU A 105 14.66 2.18 7.30
N LEU A 106 14.93 2.13 8.59
CA LEU A 106 16.27 1.82 9.10
C LEU A 106 16.38 0.32 9.31
N ARG A 107 17.30 -0.32 8.61
CA ARG A 107 17.54 -1.76 8.63
C ARG A 107 18.88 -2.09 9.24
N TYR A 108 18.89 -3.01 10.20
CA TYR A 108 20.10 -3.50 10.83
C TYR A 108 20.17 -5.03 10.76
N PRO A 109 21.18 -5.62 10.09
CA PRO A 109 21.32 -7.07 10.01
C PRO A 109 21.80 -7.63 11.35
N ILE A 110 21.03 -8.59 11.88
CA ILE A 110 21.36 -9.34 13.09
C ILE A 110 22.28 -10.51 12.70
N THR A 111 21.92 -11.22 11.62
CA THR A 111 22.73 -12.30 11.08
C THR A 111 22.61 -12.35 9.55
N LEU A 112 23.70 -12.67 8.88
CA LEU A 112 23.80 -12.80 7.43
C LEU A 112 24.44 -14.14 7.07
N LYS A 113 23.78 -15.25 7.45
CA LYS A 113 24.25 -16.58 7.11
C LYS A 113 23.66 -17.03 5.76
N PRO A 114 24.36 -17.88 4.98
CA PRO A 114 23.84 -18.38 3.71
C PRO A 114 22.50 -19.11 3.84
N SER A 115 22.26 -19.76 4.99
CA SER A 115 21.02 -20.51 5.28
C SER A 115 19.84 -19.60 5.68
N ALA A 116 20.13 -18.47 6.31
CA ALA A 116 19.11 -17.49 6.72
C ALA A 116 19.74 -16.13 7.01
N SER A 117 19.15 -15.08 6.52
CA SER A 117 19.47 -13.71 6.87
C SER A 117 18.36 -13.13 7.73
N ILE A 118 18.73 -12.58 8.90
CA ILE A 118 17.78 -11.97 9.84
C ILE A 118 18.18 -10.52 10.02
N TYR A 119 17.22 -9.60 9.87
CA TYR A 119 17.42 -8.20 10.14
C TYR A 119 16.23 -7.60 10.89
N ALA A 120 16.54 -6.68 11.80
CA ALA A 120 15.56 -5.82 12.44
C ALA A 120 15.39 -4.55 11.61
N LEU A 121 14.22 -3.95 11.70
CA LEU A 121 13.94 -2.66 11.08
C LEU A 121 13.08 -1.78 11.98
N SER A 122 13.21 -0.48 11.81
CA SER A 122 12.22 0.49 12.23
C SER A 122 11.78 1.30 11.00
N PHE A 123 10.54 1.76 11.00
CA PHE A 123 9.99 2.45 9.85
C PHE A 123 9.16 3.67 10.23
N LEU A 124 9.09 4.60 9.28
CA LEU A 124 8.14 5.69 9.21
C LEU A 124 7.47 5.61 7.86
N GLU A 125 6.14 5.62 7.84
CA GLU A 125 5.36 5.60 6.61
C GLU A 125 4.35 6.74 6.59
N ALA A 126 4.06 7.21 5.39
CA ALA A 126 3.03 8.19 5.15
C ALA A 126 2.39 7.92 3.78
N GLY A 127 1.08 7.88 3.72
CA GLY A 127 0.37 7.63 2.45
C GLY A 127 -1.10 7.97 2.55
N ASN A 128 -1.73 8.14 1.40
CA ASN A 128 -3.18 8.35 1.32
C ASN A 128 -3.71 7.96 -0.06
N GLY A 129 -5.00 7.61 -0.09
CA GLY A 129 -5.75 7.37 -1.31
C GLY A 129 -6.74 8.49 -1.57
N TYR A 130 -6.98 8.80 -2.84
CA TYR A 130 -7.87 9.87 -3.28
C TYR A 130 -8.80 9.36 -4.38
N ASP A 131 -10.04 9.79 -4.36
CA ASP A 131 -11.04 9.41 -5.36
C ASP A 131 -10.89 10.19 -6.67
N ASN A 132 -10.24 11.37 -6.60
CA ASN A 132 -10.02 12.26 -7.73
C ASN A 132 -8.62 12.85 -7.73
N PHE A 133 -8.05 13.03 -8.92
CA PHE A 133 -6.79 13.75 -9.09
C PHE A 133 -6.84 15.21 -8.56
N ARG A 134 -8.01 15.84 -8.58
CA ARG A 134 -8.19 17.21 -8.07
C ARG A 134 -8.06 17.33 -6.55
N GLU A 135 -8.29 16.23 -5.84
CA GLU A 135 -8.18 16.14 -4.38
C GLU A 135 -6.77 15.72 -3.93
N PHE A 136 -5.92 15.36 -4.89
CA PHE A 136 -4.58 14.89 -4.62
C PHE A 136 -3.73 15.95 -3.92
N ASN A 137 -3.32 15.63 -2.70
CA ASN A 137 -2.40 16.43 -1.90
C ASN A 137 -1.40 15.51 -1.18
N PRO A 138 -0.18 15.38 -1.66
CA PRO A 138 0.81 14.45 -1.11
C PRO A 138 1.22 14.76 0.35
N PHE A 139 0.89 15.95 0.84
CA PHE A 139 1.15 16.35 2.24
C PHE A 139 -0.02 16.01 3.17
N ASN A 140 -1.19 15.68 2.66
CA ASN A 140 -2.32 15.19 3.43
C ASN A 140 -2.28 13.66 3.51
N SER A 141 -1.25 13.12 4.16
CA SER A 141 -1.02 11.69 4.24
C SER A 141 -1.26 11.17 5.65
N LYS A 142 -1.81 9.98 5.76
CA LYS A 142 -1.92 9.21 7.01
C LYS A 142 -0.54 8.67 7.36
N ARG A 143 -0.12 8.88 8.60
CA ARG A 143 1.25 8.63 9.06
C ARG A 143 1.28 7.48 10.04
N SER A 144 2.34 6.70 9.96
CA SER A 144 2.61 5.64 10.93
C SER A 144 4.10 5.50 11.22
N ALA A 145 4.40 4.86 12.33
CA ALA A 145 5.74 4.45 12.70
C ALA A 145 5.70 3.06 13.34
N GLY A 146 6.81 2.34 13.26
CA GLY A 146 6.85 1.04 13.88
C GLY A 146 8.21 0.37 13.76
N PHE A 147 8.21 -0.90 14.11
CA PHE A 147 9.39 -1.75 14.04
C PHE A 147 9.00 -3.16 13.66
N GLY A 148 9.98 -3.93 13.21
CA GLY A 148 9.73 -5.31 12.81
C GLY A 148 11.00 -6.12 12.65
N ILE A 149 10.77 -7.39 12.36
CA ILE A 149 11.83 -8.38 12.09
C ILE A 149 11.54 -9.05 10.76
N ARG A 150 12.59 -9.26 9.97
CA ARG A 150 12.57 -10.02 8.73
C ARG A 150 13.51 -11.19 8.80
N ILE A 151 13.05 -12.32 8.31
CA ILE A 151 13.82 -13.55 8.15
C ILE A 151 13.76 -13.91 6.67
N PHE A 152 14.88 -13.85 6.00
CA PHE A 152 14.99 -14.35 4.63
C PHE A 152 15.65 -15.71 4.63
N MET A 153 14.96 -16.68 4.04
CA MET A 153 15.45 -18.05 3.84
C MET A 153 15.37 -18.39 2.35
N PRO A 154 16.49 -18.79 1.70
CA PRO A 154 16.51 -19.05 0.26
C PRO A 154 15.45 -20.05 -0.22
N ALA A 155 15.07 -21.02 0.63
CA ALA A 155 14.08 -22.05 0.29
C ALA A 155 12.61 -21.58 0.48
N PHE A 156 12.36 -20.58 1.33
CA PHE A 156 11.00 -20.18 1.73
C PHE A 156 10.68 -18.71 1.42
N GLY A 157 11.69 -17.94 1.01
CA GLY A 157 11.53 -16.51 0.76
C GLY A 157 11.62 -15.64 2.02
N LEU A 158 10.98 -14.49 1.99
CA LEU A 158 10.97 -13.51 3.05
C LEU A 158 9.75 -13.71 3.96
N LEU A 159 10.01 -13.85 5.25
CA LEU A 159 8.99 -13.83 6.29
C LEU A 159 9.26 -12.65 7.23
N GLY A 160 8.21 -12.04 7.74
CA GLY A 160 8.34 -10.93 8.67
C GLY A 160 7.12 -10.69 9.52
N ILE A 161 7.36 -9.96 10.60
CA ILE A 161 6.32 -9.42 11.46
C ILE A 161 6.66 -7.98 11.78
N ASP A 162 5.67 -7.10 11.64
CA ASP A 162 5.77 -5.68 11.95
C ASP A 162 4.72 -5.28 12.98
N PHE A 163 5.11 -4.37 13.86
CA PHE A 163 4.23 -3.68 14.77
C PHE A 163 4.23 -2.21 14.37
N GLY A 164 3.10 -1.74 13.85
CA GLY A 164 2.91 -0.38 13.38
C GLY A 164 1.93 0.38 14.26
N TYR A 165 2.20 1.64 14.49
CA TYR A 165 1.30 2.56 15.17
C TYR A 165 0.83 3.63 14.18
N GLY A 166 -0.47 3.67 13.91
CA GLY A 166 -1.11 4.71 13.10
C GLY A 166 -1.39 5.96 13.92
N PHE A 167 -0.80 7.09 13.53
CA PHE A 167 -0.97 8.37 14.24
C PHE A 167 -2.27 9.09 13.89
N ASP A 168 -2.82 8.79 12.74
CA ASP A 168 -4.01 9.46 12.21
C ASP A 168 -5.18 8.47 12.18
N SER A 169 -6.40 8.94 12.39
CA SER A 169 -7.59 8.09 12.33
C SER A 169 -7.90 7.63 10.90
N GLU A 170 -8.41 6.43 10.75
CA GLU A 170 -8.99 5.92 9.51
C GLU A 170 -10.33 6.61 9.19
N VAL A 171 -11.04 7.03 10.23
CA VAL A 171 -12.35 7.68 10.10
C VAL A 171 -12.17 9.16 9.78
N PRO A 172 -12.83 9.69 8.73
CA PRO A 172 -12.79 11.11 8.42
C PRO A 172 -13.28 11.97 9.61
N ASN A 173 -12.53 13.04 9.91
CA ASN A 173 -12.80 13.99 10.99
C ASN A 173 -12.69 13.43 12.43
N ASP A 174 -12.24 12.21 12.61
CA ASP A 174 -11.85 11.71 13.93
C ASP A 174 -10.39 12.10 14.20
N LEU A 175 -10.13 12.59 15.41
CA LEU A 175 -8.80 13.01 15.85
C LEU A 175 -8.07 11.94 16.67
N ASN A 176 -8.71 10.82 16.96
CA ASN A 176 -8.08 9.73 17.68
C ASN A 176 -7.09 9.00 16.75
N PRO A 177 -5.94 8.58 17.27
CA PRO A 177 -5.03 7.75 16.48
C PRO A 177 -5.65 6.37 16.22
N ASN A 178 -5.26 5.73 15.11
CA ASN A 178 -5.66 4.35 14.82
C ASN A 178 -5.15 3.39 15.90
N GLY A 179 -3.91 3.60 16.35
CA GLY A 179 -3.29 2.78 17.38
C GLY A 179 -2.35 1.72 16.81
N TRP A 180 -2.17 0.62 17.59
CA TRP A 180 -1.24 -0.44 17.24
C TRP A 180 -1.90 -1.51 16.37
N GLU A 181 -1.22 -1.83 15.25
CA GLU A 181 -1.58 -2.92 14.36
C GLU A 181 -0.40 -3.88 14.18
N THR A 182 -0.70 -5.16 14.01
CA THR A 182 0.29 -6.19 13.74
C THR A 182 0.16 -6.67 12.31
N HIS A 183 1.26 -6.65 11.56
CA HIS A 183 1.29 -7.00 10.15
C HIS A 183 2.23 -8.17 9.90
N PHE A 184 1.79 -9.10 9.08
CA PHE A 184 2.61 -10.22 8.63
C PHE A 184 3.13 -9.92 7.22
N ILE A 185 4.37 -10.29 6.97
CA ILE A 185 4.98 -10.14 5.66
C ILE A 185 5.38 -11.52 5.16
N ILE A 186 4.84 -11.88 4.02
CA ILE A 186 5.17 -13.11 3.32
C ILE A 186 5.48 -12.73 1.88
N GLY A 187 6.69 -12.98 1.41
CA GLY A 187 7.09 -12.61 0.07
C GLY A 187 8.16 -13.54 -0.48
N GLN A 188 8.08 -13.81 -1.77
CA GLN A 188 9.20 -14.34 -2.52
C GLN A 188 9.94 -13.15 -3.12
N GLN A 189 11.21 -12.98 -2.77
CA GLN A 189 12.08 -12.11 -3.55
C GLN A 189 12.63 -12.96 -4.69
N PHE A 190 12.20 -12.67 -5.90
CA PHE A 190 12.84 -13.13 -7.11
C PHE A 190 13.84 -12.07 -7.58
#